data_02267ac96865f209bf637560c72841dc
#
_entry.id   02267ac96865f209bf637560c72841dc
#
_cell.length_a   1.000
_cell.length_b   1.000
_cell.length_c   1.000
_cell.angle_alpha   90.00
_cell.angle_beta   90.00
_cell.angle_gamma   90.00
#
_symmetry.space_group_name_H-M   'P 1'
#
loop_
_entity.id
_entity.type
_entity.pdbx_description
1 polymer ?
#
loop_
_entity_poly.entity_id
_entity_poly.type
_entity_poly.pdbx_seq_one_letter_code
_entity_poly.pdbx_strand_id
1 'polypeptide(L)'
;MFSNYKKIEDLEDAYDTEKRKIDIEFQNLNEQRYQLRRENDQSYEAFLYLKSKMNYSDDSNTRMMNIIDQCDREINDYIHHKERKLENYKYEVRKEYLKQTEKIMEAE
;
A
#
# COMPACT_ATOMS: atom_id res chain seq x y z
N MET A 1 -8.95 19.17 9.50
CA MET A 1 -8.27 18.92 8.21
C MET A 1 -8.41 20.13 7.26
N PHE A 2 -9.62 20.53 6.86
CA PHE A 2 -9.87 21.66 5.97
C PHE A 2 -10.67 22.79 6.60
N SER A 3 -10.65 22.91 7.91
CA SER A 3 -11.54 23.81 8.67
C SER A 3 -11.17 25.30 8.62
N ASN A 4 -9.94 25.62 8.22
CA ASN A 4 -9.43 27.00 8.25
C ASN A 4 -9.59 27.76 6.94
N TYR A 5 -10.11 27.12 5.90
CA TYR A 5 -10.24 27.74 4.59
C TYR A 5 -11.56 28.51 4.47
N LYS A 6 -11.50 29.73 3.95
CA LYS A 6 -12.66 30.60 3.75
C LYS A 6 -13.05 30.74 2.29
N LYS A 7 -12.12 30.45 1.39
CA LYS A 7 -12.32 30.52 -0.06
C LYS A 7 -12.32 29.13 -0.67
N ILE A 8 -13.24 28.89 -1.59
CA ILE A 8 -13.35 27.60 -2.27
C ILE A 8 -12.07 27.27 -3.04
N GLU A 9 -11.45 28.25 -3.69
CA GLU A 9 -10.19 28.04 -4.44
C GLU A 9 -9.07 27.51 -3.56
N ASP A 10 -8.91 28.08 -2.36
CA ASP A 10 -7.87 27.64 -1.41
C ASP A 10 -8.17 26.23 -0.88
N LEU A 11 -9.44 25.93 -0.64
CA LEU A 11 -9.88 24.60 -0.22
C LEU A 11 -9.63 23.56 -1.31
N GLU A 12 -9.93 23.90 -2.57
CA GLU A 12 -9.67 23.01 -3.71
C GLU A 12 -8.19 22.71 -3.86
N ASP A 13 -7.33 23.72 -3.71
CA ASP A 13 -5.88 23.56 -3.78
C ASP A 13 -5.36 22.63 -2.68
N ALA A 14 -5.87 22.81 -1.46
CA ALA A 14 -5.53 21.96 -0.33
C ALA A 14 -5.97 20.51 -0.55
N TYR A 15 -7.18 20.32 -1.09
CA TYR A 15 -7.71 19.00 -1.41
C TYR A 15 -6.88 18.32 -2.52
N ASP A 16 -6.53 19.05 -3.57
CA ASP A 16 -5.69 18.54 -4.65
C ASP A 16 -4.31 18.11 -4.14
N THR A 17 -3.74 18.88 -3.21
CA THR A 17 -2.46 18.53 -2.57
C THR A 17 -2.58 17.22 -1.80
N GLU A 18 -3.65 17.06 -1.01
CA GLU A 18 -3.88 15.81 -0.26
C GLU A 18 -4.10 14.62 -1.19
N LYS A 19 -4.85 14.80 -2.28
CA LYS A 19 -5.06 13.73 -3.26
C LYS A 19 -3.73 13.27 -3.88
N ARG A 20 -2.85 14.20 -4.21
CA ARG A 20 -1.53 13.88 -4.77
C ARG A 20 -0.67 13.09 -3.78
N LYS A 21 -0.69 13.48 -2.52
CA LYS A 21 0.01 12.74 -1.45
C LYS A 21 -0.50 11.31 -1.32
N ILE A 22 -1.82 11.13 -1.39
CA ILE A 22 -2.45 9.82 -1.32
C ILE A 22 -2.04 8.97 -2.53
N ASP A 23 -2.04 9.53 -3.73
CA ASP A 23 -1.63 8.83 -4.95
C ASP A 23 -0.16 8.38 -4.87
N ILE A 24 0.72 9.23 -4.33
CA ILE A 24 2.13 8.89 -4.10
C ILE A 24 2.24 7.72 -3.12
N GLU A 25 1.44 7.72 -2.05
CA GLU A 25 1.42 6.62 -1.08
C GLU A 25 0.97 5.30 -1.71
N PHE A 26 -0.04 5.33 -2.59
CA PHE A 26 -0.45 4.14 -3.36
C PHE A 26 0.67 3.64 -4.28
N GLN A 27 1.37 4.53 -4.95
CA GLN A 27 2.52 4.18 -5.78
C GLN A 27 3.63 3.53 -4.94
N ASN A 28 3.92 4.10 -3.77
CA ASN A 28 4.91 3.56 -2.84
C ASN A 28 4.54 2.14 -2.37
N LEU A 29 3.25 1.90 -2.10
CA LEU A 29 2.78 0.56 -1.74
C LEU A 29 2.96 -0.44 -2.88
N ASN A 30 2.69 -0.04 -4.12
CA ASN A 30 2.89 -0.89 -5.30
C ASN A 30 4.38 -1.23 -5.50
N GLU A 31 5.26 -0.27 -5.31
CA GLU A 31 6.71 -0.48 -5.38
C GLU A 31 7.17 -1.41 -4.26
N GLN A 32 6.66 -1.22 -3.05
CA GLN A 32 6.98 -2.08 -1.91
C GLN A 32 6.52 -3.52 -2.15
N ARG A 33 5.32 -3.71 -2.70
CA ARG A 33 4.81 -5.04 -3.09
C ARG A 33 5.75 -5.72 -4.07
N TYR A 34 6.16 -4.99 -5.09
CA TYR A 34 7.07 -5.51 -6.12
C TYR A 34 8.41 -5.92 -5.51
N GLN A 35 8.98 -5.07 -4.68
CA GLN A 35 10.26 -5.33 -4.00
C GLN A 35 10.19 -6.57 -3.11
N LEU A 36 9.16 -6.67 -2.28
CA LEU A 36 9.00 -7.79 -1.35
C LEU A 36 8.81 -9.11 -2.10
N ARG A 37 8.02 -9.12 -3.17
CA ARG A 37 7.84 -10.32 -4.00
C ARG A 37 9.12 -10.71 -4.70
N ARG A 38 9.86 -9.74 -5.21
CA ARG A 38 11.14 -9.99 -5.87
C ARG A 38 12.15 -10.61 -4.90
N GLU A 39 12.23 -10.10 -3.68
CA GLU A 39 13.11 -10.65 -2.64
C GLU A 39 12.71 -12.08 -2.29
N ASN A 40 11.41 -12.36 -2.19
CA ASN A 40 10.91 -13.70 -1.93
C ASN A 40 11.25 -14.67 -3.08
N ASP A 41 11.07 -14.24 -4.32
CA ASP A 41 11.42 -15.01 -5.51
C ASP A 41 12.93 -15.29 -5.57
N GLN A 42 13.76 -14.31 -5.24
CA GLN A 42 15.21 -14.47 -5.17
C GLN A 42 15.63 -15.49 -4.12
N SER A 43 14.95 -15.48 -2.98
CA SER A 43 15.18 -16.47 -1.92
C SER A 43 14.87 -17.88 -2.40
N TYR A 44 13.77 -18.04 -3.14
CA TYR A 44 13.42 -19.33 -3.72
C TYR A 44 14.44 -19.78 -4.77
N GLU A 45 14.88 -18.89 -5.65
CA GLU A 45 15.91 -19.18 -6.66
C GLU A 45 17.24 -19.60 -6.01
N ALA A 46 17.65 -18.89 -4.95
CA ALA A 46 18.85 -19.23 -4.19
C ALA A 46 18.73 -20.62 -3.56
N PHE A 47 17.56 -20.97 -3.04
CA PHE A 47 17.30 -22.30 -2.51
C PHE A 47 17.41 -23.37 -3.59
N LEU A 48 16.82 -23.15 -4.76
CA LEU A 48 16.91 -24.09 -5.89
C LEU A 48 18.35 -24.31 -6.35
N TYR A 49 19.13 -23.24 -6.37
CA TYR A 49 20.55 -23.32 -6.70
C TYR A 49 21.31 -24.20 -5.70
N LEU A 50 21.11 -23.95 -4.40
CA LEU A 50 21.75 -24.74 -3.34
C LEU A 50 21.28 -26.19 -3.37
N LYS A 51 20.00 -26.44 -3.65
CA LYS A 51 19.45 -27.78 -3.80
C LYS A 51 20.16 -28.56 -4.91
N SER A 52 20.48 -27.92 -6.02
CA SER A 52 21.19 -28.53 -7.13
C SER A 52 22.64 -28.93 -6.79
N LYS A 53 23.23 -28.24 -5.79
CA LYS A 53 24.63 -28.46 -5.36
C LYS A 53 24.72 -29.40 -4.16
N MET A 54 23.70 -29.45 -3.30
CA MET A 54 23.74 -30.09 -1.98
C MET A 54 22.57 -31.04 -1.83
N ASN A 55 22.35 -32.04 -2.37
CA ASN A 55 21.32 -33.09 -2.18
C ASN A 55 20.42 -32.90 -0.95
N TYR A 56 19.56 -31.88 -0.97
CA TYR A 56 18.58 -31.69 0.10
C TYR A 56 17.52 -32.80 0.07
N SER A 57 17.05 -33.18 1.27
CA SER A 57 15.95 -34.13 1.42
C SER A 57 14.63 -33.54 0.90
N ASP A 58 13.68 -34.41 0.57
CA ASP A 58 12.32 -34.00 0.19
C ASP A 58 11.64 -33.18 1.28
N ASP A 59 11.91 -33.52 2.55
CA ASP A 59 11.39 -32.74 3.70
C ASP A 59 11.91 -31.31 3.71
N SER A 60 13.20 -31.11 3.43
CA SER A 60 13.79 -29.77 3.36
C SER A 60 13.17 -28.98 2.22
N ASN A 61 12.92 -29.60 1.08
CA ASN A 61 12.27 -28.98 -0.06
C ASN A 61 10.84 -28.53 0.28
N THR A 62 10.07 -29.42 0.91
CA THR A 62 8.69 -29.12 1.34
C THR A 62 8.65 -27.99 2.34
N ARG A 63 9.55 -27.98 3.32
CA ARG A 63 9.66 -26.89 4.30
C ARG A 63 9.93 -25.56 3.64
N MET A 64 10.88 -25.53 2.70
CA MET A 64 11.23 -24.27 2.01
C MET A 64 10.07 -23.76 1.17
N MET A 65 9.38 -24.65 0.45
CA MET A 65 8.18 -24.29 -0.32
C MET A 65 7.11 -23.68 0.59
N ASN A 66 6.88 -24.28 1.76
CA ASN A 66 5.91 -23.76 2.72
C ASN A 66 6.31 -22.38 3.26
N ILE A 67 7.59 -22.16 3.51
CA ILE A 67 8.10 -20.85 3.97
C ILE A 67 7.88 -19.80 2.89
N ILE A 68 8.21 -20.10 1.64
CA ILE A 68 8.02 -19.17 0.51
C ILE A 68 6.54 -18.82 0.32
N ASP A 69 5.66 -19.82 0.36
CA ASP A 69 4.21 -19.62 0.23
C ASP A 69 3.64 -18.80 1.39
N GLN A 70 4.11 -19.04 2.61
CA GLN A 70 3.71 -18.26 3.77
C GLN A 70 4.18 -16.80 3.66
N CYS A 71 5.39 -16.57 3.20
CA CYS A 71 5.90 -15.22 2.97
C CYS A 71 5.07 -14.48 1.94
N ASP A 72 4.67 -15.14 0.84
CA ASP A 72 3.79 -14.53 -0.17
C ASP A 72 2.46 -14.11 0.42
N ARG A 73 1.85 -14.97 1.25
CA ARG A 73 0.58 -14.65 1.93
C ARG A 73 0.73 -13.48 2.88
N GLU A 74 1.80 -13.44 3.67
CA GLU A 74 2.07 -12.35 4.61
C GLU A 74 2.30 -11.02 3.87
N ILE A 75 3.01 -11.05 2.74
CA ILE A 75 3.21 -9.87 1.89
C ILE A 75 1.86 -9.35 1.38
N ASN A 76 1.01 -10.23 0.85
CA ASN A 76 -0.31 -9.86 0.36
C ASN A 76 -1.18 -9.27 1.48
N ASP A 77 -1.21 -9.89 2.65
CA ASP A 77 -1.99 -9.42 3.79
C ASP A 77 -1.51 -8.04 4.27
N TYR A 78 -0.20 -7.85 4.35
CA TYR A 78 0.40 -6.57 4.74
C TYR A 78 0.02 -5.46 3.77
N ILE A 79 0.17 -5.70 2.46
CA ILE A 79 -0.14 -4.70 1.43
C ILE A 79 -1.63 -4.39 1.40
N HIS A 80 -2.51 -5.40 1.46
CA HIS A 80 -3.96 -5.19 1.50
C HIS A 80 -4.40 -4.39 2.72
N HIS A 81 -3.80 -4.64 3.87
CA HIS A 81 -4.10 -3.89 5.09
C HIS A 81 -3.72 -2.41 4.93
N LYS A 82 -2.57 -2.14 4.36
CA LYS A 82 -2.12 -0.76 4.07
C LYS A 82 -2.98 -0.07 3.03
N GLU A 83 -3.37 -0.79 1.98
CA GLU A 83 -4.27 -0.27 0.94
C GLU A 83 -5.63 0.12 1.53
N ARG A 84 -6.21 -0.71 2.39
CA ARG A 84 -7.49 -0.41 3.04
C ARG A 84 -7.41 0.83 3.90
N LYS A 85 -6.35 0.97 4.68
CA LYS A 85 -6.15 2.18 5.50
C LYS A 85 -6.07 3.43 4.64
N LEU A 86 -5.34 3.33 3.53
CA LEU A 86 -5.16 4.46 2.62
C LEU A 86 -6.46 4.81 1.89
N GLU A 87 -7.24 3.81 1.48
CA GLU A 87 -8.55 4.03 0.87
C GLU A 87 -9.53 4.67 1.85
N ASN A 88 -9.55 4.22 3.11
CA ASN A 88 -10.35 4.83 4.16
C ASN A 88 -9.95 6.28 4.39
N TYR A 89 -8.66 6.57 4.42
CA TYR A 89 -8.15 7.93 4.55
C TYR A 89 -8.58 8.80 3.37
N LYS A 90 -8.48 8.28 2.15
CA LYS A 90 -8.93 8.95 0.92
C LYS A 90 -10.42 9.29 1.00
N TYR A 91 -11.23 8.36 1.47
CA TYR A 91 -12.67 8.56 1.66
C TYR A 91 -12.93 9.69 2.68
N GLU A 92 -12.24 9.67 3.82
CA GLU A 92 -12.40 10.67 4.87
C GLU A 92 -11.97 12.07 4.40
N VAL A 93 -10.88 12.15 3.64
CA VAL A 93 -10.41 13.41 3.04
C VAL A 93 -11.46 13.98 2.10
N ARG A 94 -12.04 13.16 1.24
CA ARG A 94 -13.10 13.59 0.32
C ARG A 94 -14.34 14.04 1.05
N LYS A 95 -14.75 13.30 2.06
CA LYS A 95 -15.91 13.61 2.88
C LYS A 95 -15.74 14.96 3.58
N GLU A 96 -14.57 15.21 4.17
CA GLU A 96 -14.26 16.46 4.84
C GLU A 96 -14.22 17.63 3.85
N TYR A 97 -13.65 17.42 2.66
CA TYR A 97 -13.64 18.42 1.61
C TYR A 97 -15.08 18.84 1.22
N LEU A 98 -15.95 17.88 0.98
CA LEU A 98 -17.35 18.15 0.61
C LEU A 98 -18.08 18.90 1.71
N LYS A 99 -17.85 18.52 2.97
CA LYS A 99 -18.45 19.17 4.13
C LYS A 99 -18.00 20.64 4.23
N GLN A 100 -16.73 20.92 4.06
CA GLN A 100 -16.21 22.29 4.12
C GLN A 100 -16.65 23.13 2.91
N THR A 101 -16.79 22.52 1.74
CA THR A 101 -17.35 23.18 0.56
C THR A 101 -18.76 23.65 0.81
N GLU A 102 -19.62 22.81 1.41
CA GLU A 102 -20.98 23.18 1.80
C GLU A 102 -20.99 24.37 2.77
N LYS A 103 -20.13 24.33 3.78
CA LYS A 103 -20.06 25.43 4.77
C LYS A 103 -19.67 26.75 4.14
N ILE A 104 -18.74 26.76 3.21
CA ILE A 104 -18.33 27.97 2.50
C ILE A 104 -19.48 28.51 1.63
N MET A 105 -20.17 27.62 0.90
CA MET A 105 -21.32 28.00 0.07
C MET A 105 -22.48 28.55 0.90
N GLU A 106 -22.77 27.97 2.05
CA GLU A 106 -23.81 28.46 2.96
C GLU A 106 -23.49 29.84 3.55
N ALA A 107 -22.20 30.14 3.74
CA ALA A 107 -21.76 31.42 4.28
C ALA A 107 -21.81 32.58 3.25
N GLU A 108 -21.86 32.24 1.97
CA GLU A 108 -22.03 33.23 0.90
C GLU A 108 -23.50 33.66 0.77
#